data_07c392e25933dac2d8906a1ef72a4b44
#
_entry.id   07c392e25933dac2d8906a1ef72a4b44
#
_cell.length_a   1.000
_cell.length_b   1.000
_cell.length_c   1.000
_cell.angle_alpha   90.00
_cell.angle_beta   90.00
_cell.angle_gamma   90.00
#
_symmetry.space_group_name_H-M   'P 1'
#
loop_
_entity.id
_entity.type
_entity.pdbx_description
1 polymer ?
#
loop_
_entity_poly.entity_id
_entity_poly.type
_entity_poly.pdbx_seq_one_letter_code
_entity_poly.pdbx_strand_id
1 'polypeptide(L)'
;MYNILNWNTALTEDNRYLDKIAEYIRVYLNTENAIAILQQIPYKDPCNNWEYHYVYNRLKEVFPENEYTWKMNNFFNNGYIFMQTVLITKIKMIKECGSSIYPNTEATNREIAAYVDDKFSILGIHARNGKDNLAYIQQIKGGADIIVGDFNAGDYAEYPYFKEYRKILDSHVCICNIPTKEIYSSSGVLLRKSCIDHIYIKRNMVDKCENMIVNDKVKFSDHYPITFCLNI
;
A
#
# COMPACT_ATOMS: atom_id res chain seq x y z
N MET A 1 4.22 20.20 -2.89
CA MET A 1 3.04 19.35 -2.64
C MET A 1 3.30 18.00 -3.30
N TYR A 2 3.01 16.91 -2.60
CA TYR A 2 3.10 15.53 -3.09
C TYR A 2 1.72 14.91 -3.13
N ASN A 3 1.41 14.17 -4.20
CA ASN A 3 0.14 13.47 -4.38
C ASN A 3 0.39 11.97 -4.13
N ILE A 4 -0.30 11.36 -3.18
CA ILE A 4 -0.06 9.99 -2.77
C ILE A 4 -1.32 9.15 -3.01
N LEU A 5 -1.16 8.05 -3.76
CA LEU A 5 -2.15 7.01 -3.98
C LEU A 5 -1.75 5.78 -3.17
N ASN A 6 -2.68 5.25 -2.38
CA ASN A 6 -2.59 3.92 -1.79
C ASN A 6 -3.70 3.04 -2.34
N TRP A 7 -3.37 1.83 -2.77
CA TRP A 7 -4.37 0.89 -3.28
C TRP A 7 -3.92 -0.57 -3.18
N ASN A 8 -4.69 -1.38 -2.49
CA ASN A 8 -4.59 -2.83 -2.64
C ASN A 8 -5.31 -3.22 -3.93
N THR A 9 -4.53 -3.63 -4.94
CA THR A 9 -5.03 -3.87 -6.30
C THR A 9 -5.66 -5.24 -6.48
N ALA A 10 -5.46 -6.17 -5.52
CA ALA A 10 -5.88 -7.58 -5.58
C ALA A 10 -5.42 -8.34 -6.85
N LEU A 11 -4.39 -7.85 -7.56
CA LEU A 11 -3.92 -8.43 -8.83
C LEU A 11 -3.30 -9.82 -8.69
N THR A 12 -3.04 -10.28 -7.47
CA THR A 12 -2.66 -11.68 -7.19
C THR A 12 -3.87 -12.61 -7.06
N GLU A 13 -5.08 -12.06 -6.94
CA GLU A 13 -6.32 -12.82 -6.79
C GLU A 13 -7.20 -12.73 -8.04
N ASP A 14 -7.24 -11.53 -8.66
CA ASP A 14 -8.06 -11.28 -9.84
C ASP A 14 -7.39 -10.27 -10.79
N ASN A 15 -7.00 -10.73 -11.97
CA ASN A 15 -6.32 -9.90 -12.96
C ASN A 15 -7.24 -9.41 -14.10
N ARG A 16 -8.54 -9.67 -14.04
CA ARG A 16 -9.51 -9.29 -15.08
C ARG A 16 -9.55 -7.79 -15.36
N TYR A 17 -9.19 -6.98 -14.36
CA TYR A 17 -9.18 -5.52 -14.48
C TYR A 17 -7.77 -4.92 -14.58
N LEU A 18 -6.75 -5.73 -14.87
CA LEU A 18 -5.35 -5.31 -14.93
C LEU A 18 -5.14 -4.01 -15.74
N ASP A 19 -5.64 -3.96 -16.97
CA ASP A 19 -5.45 -2.77 -17.83
C ASP A 19 -6.19 -1.53 -17.29
N LYS A 20 -7.36 -1.70 -16.66
CA LYS A 20 -8.10 -0.58 -16.04
C LYS A 20 -7.39 -0.09 -14.78
N ILE A 21 -6.84 -1.00 -13.97
CA ILE A 21 -6.04 -0.67 -12.79
C ILE A 21 -4.78 0.07 -13.22
N ALA A 22 -4.05 -0.46 -14.20
CA ALA A 22 -2.84 0.15 -14.72
C ALA A 22 -3.12 1.56 -15.30
N GLU A 23 -4.20 1.72 -16.06
CA GLU A 23 -4.60 3.02 -16.62
C GLU A 23 -4.97 4.03 -15.53
N TYR A 24 -5.72 3.61 -14.50
CA TYR A 24 -6.05 4.48 -13.36
C TYR A 24 -4.79 4.99 -12.66
N ILE A 25 -3.85 4.08 -12.37
CA ILE A 25 -2.57 4.43 -11.75
C ILE A 25 -1.76 5.36 -12.67
N ARG A 26 -1.72 5.08 -13.98
CA ARG A 26 -0.99 5.88 -14.97
C ARG A 26 -1.53 7.32 -15.03
N VAL A 27 -2.84 7.47 -15.07
CA VAL A 27 -3.50 8.80 -15.04
C VAL A 27 -3.13 9.55 -13.77
N TYR A 28 -3.16 8.87 -12.62
CA TYR A 28 -2.78 9.47 -11.34
C TYR A 28 -1.30 9.89 -11.32
N LEU A 29 -0.39 9.04 -11.77
CA LEU A 29 1.05 9.31 -11.82
C LEU A 29 1.47 10.36 -12.85
N ASN A 30 0.54 10.86 -13.68
CA ASN A 30 0.77 12.03 -14.53
C ASN A 30 0.60 13.35 -13.77
N THR A 31 0.08 13.35 -12.55
CA THR A 31 0.08 14.54 -11.71
C THR A 31 1.49 14.80 -11.17
N GLU A 32 1.80 16.06 -10.90
CA GLU A 32 3.11 16.46 -10.39
C GLU A 32 3.39 15.82 -9.01
N ASN A 33 4.62 15.32 -8.82
CA ASN A 33 5.08 14.70 -7.59
C ASN A 33 4.16 13.58 -7.06
N ALA A 34 3.58 12.80 -7.98
CA ALA A 34 2.71 11.69 -7.62
C ALA A 34 3.49 10.43 -7.25
N ILE A 35 3.00 9.73 -6.22
CA ILE A 35 3.54 8.47 -5.72
C ILE A 35 2.38 7.48 -5.60
N ALA A 36 2.53 6.27 -6.13
CA ALA A 36 1.61 5.17 -5.92
C ALA A 36 2.24 4.10 -5.03
N ILE A 37 1.56 3.76 -3.94
CA ILE A 37 1.86 2.62 -3.05
C ILE A 37 0.80 1.55 -3.33
N LEU A 38 1.24 0.42 -3.85
CA LEU A 38 0.36 -0.64 -4.36
C LEU A 38 0.62 -1.95 -3.63
N GLN A 39 -0.43 -2.59 -3.13
CA GLN A 39 -0.36 -3.90 -2.50
C GLN A 39 -0.90 -4.98 -3.45
N GLN A 40 -0.57 -6.23 -3.17
CA GLN A 40 -0.92 -7.42 -3.96
C GLN A 40 -0.49 -7.34 -5.43
N ILE A 41 0.68 -6.76 -5.67
CA ILE A 41 1.32 -6.84 -6.97
C ILE A 41 2.05 -8.18 -7.06
N PRO A 42 1.82 -8.99 -8.12
CA PRO A 42 2.54 -10.24 -8.30
C PRO A 42 4.05 -10.03 -8.39
N TYR A 43 4.81 -10.98 -7.90
CA TYR A 43 6.26 -10.96 -8.01
C TYR A 43 6.72 -11.39 -9.42
N LYS A 44 7.92 -10.94 -9.82
CA LYS A 44 8.49 -11.19 -11.15
C LYS A 44 8.64 -12.67 -11.49
N ASP A 45 8.99 -13.48 -10.52
CA ASP A 45 9.31 -14.90 -10.73
C ASP A 45 8.67 -15.79 -9.64
N PRO A 46 7.33 -15.89 -9.63
CA PRO A 46 6.63 -16.68 -8.63
C PRO A 46 6.54 -18.13 -9.10
N CYS A 47 7.51 -18.97 -8.78
CA CYS A 47 7.41 -20.41 -8.87
C CYS A 47 6.78 -20.92 -10.20
N ASN A 48 7.19 -20.36 -11.34
CA ASN A 48 6.67 -20.70 -12.68
C ASN A 48 5.16 -20.42 -12.91
N ASN A 49 4.55 -19.53 -12.16
CA ASN A 49 3.16 -19.11 -12.42
C ASN A 49 3.12 -18.06 -13.54
N TRP A 50 2.76 -18.49 -14.74
CA TRP A 50 2.71 -17.64 -15.94
C TRP A 50 1.73 -16.46 -15.81
N GLU A 51 0.62 -16.59 -15.05
CA GLU A 51 -0.35 -15.50 -14.85
C GLU A 51 0.26 -14.34 -14.06
N TYR A 52 1.00 -14.66 -13.00
CA TYR A 52 1.70 -13.65 -12.23
C TYR A 52 2.81 -12.96 -13.02
N HIS A 53 3.53 -13.75 -13.83
CA HIS A 53 4.54 -13.23 -14.74
C HIS A 53 3.92 -12.29 -15.78
N TYR A 54 2.77 -12.64 -16.34
CA TYR A 54 2.02 -11.81 -17.27
C TYR A 54 1.62 -10.47 -16.61
N VAL A 55 1.00 -10.50 -15.43
CA VAL A 55 0.58 -9.28 -14.71
C VAL A 55 1.78 -8.37 -14.42
N TYR A 56 2.87 -8.94 -13.90
CA TYR A 56 4.09 -8.17 -13.62
C TYR A 56 4.65 -7.51 -14.87
N ASN A 57 4.82 -8.26 -15.94
CA ASN A 57 5.36 -7.74 -17.20
C ASN A 57 4.46 -6.67 -17.80
N ARG A 58 3.14 -6.88 -17.76
CA ARG A 58 2.18 -5.89 -18.25
C ARG A 58 2.27 -4.57 -17.47
N LEU A 59 2.42 -4.62 -16.17
CA LEU A 59 2.65 -3.41 -15.36
C LEU A 59 4.00 -2.75 -15.73
N LYS A 60 5.05 -3.51 -15.98
CA LYS A 60 6.36 -2.97 -16.42
C LYS A 60 6.30 -2.33 -17.82
N GLU A 61 5.44 -2.82 -18.72
CA GLU A 61 5.18 -2.16 -20.00
C GLU A 61 4.50 -0.80 -19.82
N VAL A 62 3.51 -0.71 -18.92
CA VAL A 62 2.78 0.55 -18.65
C VAL A 62 3.64 1.54 -17.87
N PHE A 63 4.51 1.04 -16.97
CA PHE A 63 5.39 1.84 -16.11
C PHE A 63 6.86 1.47 -16.35
N PRO A 64 7.42 1.78 -17.53
CA PRO A 64 8.78 1.41 -17.87
C PRO A 64 9.83 2.12 -16.99
N GLU A 65 10.92 1.43 -16.66
CA GLU A 65 11.93 1.91 -15.69
C GLU A 65 12.73 3.14 -16.17
N ASN A 66 12.71 3.43 -17.46
CA ASN A 66 13.30 4.67 -17.99
C ASN A 66 12.46 5.92 -17.67
N GLU A 67 11.17 5.77 -17.39
CA GLU A 67 10.25 6.86 -17.04
C GLU A 67 9.89 6.85 -15.55
N TYR A 68 9.72 5.66 -14.97
CA TYR A 68 9.25 5.48 -13.61
C TYR A 68 10.32 4.85 -12.71
N THR A 69 10.39 5.32 -11.49
CA THR A 69 11.14 4.69 -10.42
C THR A 69 10.23 3.66 -9.75
N TRP A 70 10.71 2.41 -9.68
CA TRP A 70 10.10 1.33 -8.92
C TRP A 70 10.92 1.05 -7.68
N LYS A 71 10.26 0.92 -6.54
CA LYS A 71 10.86 0.43 -5.31
C LYS A 71 10.04 -0.75 -4.79
N MET A 72 10.72 -1.82 -4.43
CA MET A 72 10.15 -3.04 -3.88
C MET A 72 11.24 -3.76 -3.08
N ASN A 73 10.84 -4.47 -2.05
CA ASN A 73 11.77 -5.32 -1.32
C ASN A 73 12.02 -6.61 -2.11
N ASN A 74 13.30 -6.93 -2.35
CA ASN A 74 13.72 -8.14 -3.06
C ASN A 74 14.05 -9.29 -2.10
N PHE A 75 13.30 -9.45 -1.02
CA PHE A 75 13.53 -10.52 -0.06
C PHE A 75 12.81 -11.80 -0.48
N PHE A 76 13.59 -12.80 -0.81
CA PHE A 76 13.12 -14.16 -1.02
C PHE A 76 13.19 -14.92 0.31
N ASN A 77 12.08 -15.10 0.97
CA ASN A 77 12.00 -16.08 2.03
C ASN A 77 11.20 -17.29 1.54
N ASN A 78 11.93 -18.36 1.20
CA ASN A 78 11.43 -19.74 1.01
C ASN A 78 10.12 -19.92 0.21
N GLY A 79 10.08 -19.53 -1.05
CA GLY A 79 9.24 -20.22 -2.04
C GLY A 79 7.74 -19.92 -2.08
N TYR A 80 7.18 -19.09 -1.19
CA TYR A 80 5.73 -18.87 -1.09
C TYR A 80 5.29 -17.40 -1.17
N ILE A 81 6.13 -16.50 -1.67
CA ILE A 81 5.74 -15.09 -1.74
C ILE A 81 5.23 -14.79 -3.14
N PHE A 82 3.91 -14.84 -3.29
CA PHE A 82 3.24 -14.54 -4.56
C PHE A 82 2.93 -13.06 -4.76
N MET A 83 3.05 -12.24 -3.72
CA MET A 83 2.64 -10.84 -3.72
C MET A 83 3.67 -9.93 -3.07
N GLN A 84 3.72 -8.71 -3.53
CA GLN A 84 4.57 -7.67 -2.98
C GLN A 84 3.83 -6.34 -2.85
N THR A 85 4.37 -5.47 -2.00
CA THR A 85 4.04 -4.04 -1.96
C THR A 85 5.08 -3.30 -2.76
N VAL A 86 4.65 -2.43 -3.67
CA VAL A 86 5.54 -1.64 -4.52
C VAL A 86 5.25 -0.15 -4.42
N LEU A 87 6.28 0.66 -4.61
CA LEU A 87 6.18 2.09 -4.82
C LEU A 87 6.54 2.40 -6.28
N ILE A 88 5.65 3.13 -6.98
CA ILE A 88 5.87 3.59 -8.35
C ILE A 88 5.73 5.12 -8.39
N THR A 89 6.66 5.80 -9.03
CA THR A 89 6.64 7.27 -9.15
C THR A 89 7.52 7.75 -10.30
N LYS A 90 7.31 8.99 -10.76
CA LYS A 90 8.25 9.69 -11.66
C LYS A 90 9.32 10.49 -10.91
N ILE A 91 9.23 10.62 -9.59
CA ILE A 91 10.22 11.29 -8.76
C ILE A 91 11.53 10.51 -8.81
N LYS A 92 12.64 11.19 -9.09
CA LYS A 92 13.95 10.55 -9.23
C LYS A 92 14.70 10.38 -7.92
N MET A 93 14.49 11.28 -6.94
CA MET A 93 15.16 11.22 -5.64
C MET A 93 14.38 10.36 -4.65
N ILE A 94 14.31 9.06 -4.90
CA ILE A 94 13.76 8.08 -3.98
C ILE A 94 14.91 7.22 -3.45
N LYS A 95 15.19 7.32 -2.15
CA LYS A 95 16.19 6.50 -1.45
C LYS A 95 15.51 5.40 -0.66
N GLU A 96 16.04 4.19 -0.71
CA GLU A 96 15.56 3.12 0.17
C GLU A 96 15.91 3.44 1.62
N CYS A 97 14.96 3.18 2.50
CA CYS A 97 15.16 3.27 3.93
C CYS A 97 15.46 1.86 4.44
N GLY A 98 16.70 1.53 4.60
CA GLY A 98 17.10 0.24 5.15
C GLY A 98 16.62 0.03 6.60
N SER A 99 17.42 -0.64 7.40
CA SER A 99 17.15 -1.02 8.80
C SER A 99 16.75 0.12 9.76
N SER A 100 16.86 1.38 9.36
CA SER A 100 16.43 2.53 10.19
C SER A 100 14.91 2.61 10.39
N ILE A 101 14.12 2.08 9.45
CA ILE A 101 12.65 2.01 9.57
C ILE A 101 12.19 0.64 10.07
N TYR A 102 13.02 -0.40 9.86
CA TYR A 102 12.76 -1.78 10.30
C TYR A 102 13.83 -2.23 11.31
N PRO A 103 13.83 -1.76 12.54
CA PRO A 103 14.95 -2.01 13.45
C PRO A 103 15.15 -3.49 13.82
N ASN A 104 14.17 -4.37 13.60
CA ASN A 104 14.20 -5.76 14.09
C ASN A 104 13.50 -6.78 13.21
N THR A 105 13.23 -6.50 11.94
CA THR A 105 12.47 -7.42 11.10
C THR A 105 13.29 -7.91 9.92
N GLU A 106 13.14 -9.16 9.60
CA GLU A 106 13.36 -9.62 8.25
C GLU A 106 12.38 -8.82 7.37
N ALA A 107 12.88 -7.85 6.62
CA ALA A 107 12.09 -7.13 5.64
C ALA A 107 11.38 -8.16 4.77
N THR A 108 10.09 -7.99 4.56
CA THR A 108 9.29 -8.90 3.75
C THR A 108 8.87 -8.20 2.46
N ASN A 109 8.39 -8.95 1.48
CA ASN A 109 7.83 -8.34 0.26
C ASN A 109 6.50 -7.60 0.54
N ARG A 110 6.03 -7.64 1.78
CA ARG A 110 4.80 -6.97 2.19
C ARG A 110 4.98 -5.50 2.55
N GLU A 111 6.24 -5.05 2.67
CA GLU A 111 6.56 -3.66 2.97
C GLU A 111 7.45 -3.04 1.92
N ILE A 112 7.34 -1.73 1.78
CA ILE A 112 8.27 -0.87 1.06
C ILE A 112 8.49 0.42 1.83
N ALA A 113 9.74 0.77 2.11
CA ALA A 113 10.08 2.01 2.78
C ALA A 113 11.00 2.86 1.91
N ALA A 114 10.70 4.15 1.84
CA ALA A 114 11.49 5.08 1.04
C ALA A 114 11.56 6.48 1.69
N TYR A 115 12.69 7.16 1.49
CA TYR A 115 12.79 8.61 1.63
C TYR A 115 12.50 9.28 0.29
N VAL A 116 11.62 10.27 0.32
CA VAL A 116 11.21 11.03 -0.86
C VAL A 116 11.83 12.42 -0.80
N ASP A 117 12.67 12.75 -1.77
CA ASP A 117 13.36 14.04 -1.93
C ASP A 117 14.09 14.52 -0.66
N ASP A 118 14.55 13.61 0.18
CA ASP A 118 15.11 13.88 1.51
C ASP A 118 14.20 14.70 2.45
N LYS A 119 12.89 14.74 2.18
CA LYS A 119 11.91 15.55 2.92
C LYS A 119 11.06 14.75 3.89
N PHE A 120 10.67 13.54 3.50
CA PHE A 120 9.87 12.67 4.35
C PHE A 120 10.10 11.20 4.02
N SER A 121 9.79 10.35 4.97
CA SER A 121 9.81 8.91 4.81
C SER A 121 8.39 8.35 4.70
N ILE A 122 8.20 7.39 3.79
CA ILE A 122 6.95 6.67 3.61
C ILE A 122 7.17 5.17 3.73
N LEU A 123 6.28 4.51 4.45
CA LEU A 123 6.23 3.07 4.61
C LEU A 123 4.90 2.56 4.05
N GLY A 124 4.97 1.87 2.92
CA GLY A 124 3.83 1.13 2.37
C GLY A 124 3.78 -0.29 2.93
N ILE A 125 2.61 -0.74 3.37
CA ILE A 125 2.46 -2.06 3.98
C ILE A 125 1.29 -2.85 3.39
N HIS A 126 1.42 -4.18 3.45
CA HIS A 126 0.33 -5.15 3.37
C HIS A 126 0.45 -6.08 4.58
N ALA A 127 -0.20 -5.72 5.67
CA ALA A 127 -0.05 -6.40 6.95
C ALA A 127 -0.53 -7.85 6.91
N ARG A 128 -0.04 -8.66 7.85
CA ARG A 128 -0.50 -10.04 8.03
C ARG A 128 -1.92 -10.06 8.58
N ASN A 129 -2.68 -11.07 8.21
CA ASN A 129 -4.00 -11.33 8.77
C ASN A 129 -3.89 -12.01 10.14
N GLY A 130 -4.97 -11.93 10.91
CA GLY A 130 -5.19 -12.73 12.09
C GLY A 130 -4.36 -12.31 13.30
N LYS A 131 -4.03 -13.26 14.13
CA LYS A 131 -3.36 -13.05 15.41
C LYS A 131 -1.94 -12.47 15.31
N ASP A 132 -1.28 -12.65 14.20
CA ASP A 132 0.08 -12.14 13.97
C ASP A 132 0.10 -10.66 13.54
N ASN A 133 -1.08 -10.08 13.28
CA ASN A 133 -1.23 -8.71 12.81
C ASN A 133 -0.68 -7.68 13.79
N LEU A 134 -1.08 -7.73 15.06
CA LEU A 134 -0.63 -6.76 16.08
C LEU A 134 0.87 -6.84 16.32
N ALA A 135 1.45 -8.06 16.34
CA ALA A 135 2.89 -8.24 16.47
C ALA A 135 3.64 -7.61 15.28
N TYR A 136 3.09 -7.77 14.06
CA TYR A 136 3.62 -7.13 12.87
C TYR A 136 3.58 -5.58 12.96
N ILE A 137 2.44 -5.00 13.34
CA ILE A 137 2.31 -3.53 13.51
C ILE A 137 3.24 -3.02 14.63
N GLN A 138 3.43 -3.78 15.70
CA GLN A 138 4.38 -3.43 16.76
C GLN A 138 5.83 -3.33 16.26
N GLN A 139 6.20 -4.14 15.28
CA GLN A 139 7.55 -4.12 14.69
C GLN A 139 7.81 -2.88 13.84
N ILE A 140 6.80 -2.35 13.14
CA ILE A 140 6.93 -1.19 12.25
C ILE A 140 6.69 0.14 12.95
N LYS A 141 6.30 0.15 14.25
CA LYS A 141 5.95 1.36 14.98
C LYS A 141 7.05 2.42 14.92
N GLY A 142 6.66 3.65 14.66
CA GLY A 142 7.53 4.82 14.75
C GLY A 142 8.57 4.97 13.64
N GLY A 143 8.62 4.04 12.68
CA GLY A 143 9.68 4.02 11.68
C GLY A 143 9.62 5.12 10.63
N ALA A 144 8.46 5.39 10.07
CA ALA A 144 8.29 6.34 8.96
C ALA A 144 7.48 7.58 9.37
N ASP A 145 7.56 8.65 8.58
CA ASP A 145 6.71 9.83 8.76
C ASP A 145 5.26 9.54 8.32
N ILE A 146 5.11 8.69 7.32
CA ILE A 146 3.81 8.22 6.81
C ILE A 146 3.84 6.69 6.76
N ILE A 147 2.82 6.05 7.32
CA ILE A 147 2.57 4.61 7.20
C ILE A 147 1.23 4.43 6.50
N VAL A 148 1.22 3.76 5.36
CA VAL A 148 0.04 3.63 4.51
C VAL A 148 -0.07 2.22 3.93
N GLY A 149 -1.29 1.70 3.80
CA GLY A 149 -1.47 0.40 3.18
C GLY A 149 -2.69 -0.36 3.69
N ASP A 150 -2.74 -1.63 3.28
CA ASP A 150 -3.69 -2.60 3.80
C ASP A 150 -3.19 -3.17 5.12
N PHE A 151 -3.84 -2.77 6.21
CA PHE A 151 -3.55 -3.25 7.56
C PHE A 151 -4.24 -4.57 7.87
N ASN A 152 -5.13 -5.06 6.99
CA ASN A 152 -5.91 -6.29 7.17
C ASN A 152 -6.71 -6.36 8.48
N ALA A 153 -6.87 -5.25 9.16
CA ALA A 153 -7.65 -5.13 10.39
C ALA A 153 -8.09 -3.68 10.59
N GLY A 154 -9.16 -3.47 11.32
CA GLY A 154 -9.71 -2.14 11.58
C GLY A 154 -11.18 -2.21 11.94
N ASP A 155 -11.87 -1.07 11.87
CA ASP A 155 -13.30 -1.03 12.15
C ASP A 155 -14.09 -1.86 11.12
N TYR A 156 -15.09 -2.59 11.62
CA TYR A 156 -15.94 -3.50 10.84
C TYR A 156 -15.23 -4.70 10.20
N ALA A 157 -13.95 -4.92 10.52
CA ALA A 157 -13.21 -6.08 10.09
C ALA A 157 -13.41 -7.27 11.04
N GLU A 158 -12.97 -8.46 10.62
CA GLU A 158 -12.91 -9.64 11.48
C GLU A 158 -12.02 -9.39 12.71
N TYR A 159 -10.95 -8.61 12.52
CA TYR A 159 -10.03 -8.22 13.58
C TYR A 159 -10.13 -6.71 13.85
N PRO A 160 -10.94 -6.26 14.84
CA PRO A 160 -11.20 -4.85 15.11
C PRO A 160 -10.06 -4.21 15.95
N TYR A 161 -8.84 -4.23 15.42
CA TYR A 161 -7.62 -3.79 16.14
C TYR A 161 -7.37 -2.28 16.10
N PHE A 162 -8.32 -1.47 15.68
CA PHE A 162 -8.13 -0.04 15.52
C PHE A 162 -7.73 0.69 16.82
N LYS A 163 -8.24 0.24 17.97
CA LYS A 163 -7.87 0.79 19.29
C LYS A 163 -6.43 0.43 19.66
N GLU A 164 -6.01 -0.79 19.34
CA GLU A 164 -4.66 -1.30 19.55
C GLU A 164 -3.66 -0.54 18.68
N TYR A 165 -3.99 -0.29 17.42
CA TYR A 165 -3.15 0.50 16.51
C TYR A 165 -2.89 1.90 17.02
N ARG A 166 -3.90 2.59 17.59
CA ARG A 166 -3.72 3.90 18.20
C ARG A 166 -2.74 3.92 19.36
N LYS A 167 -2.60 2.80 20.08
CA LYS A 167 -1.63 2.65 21.18
C LYS A 167 -0.25 2.31 20.65
N ILE A 168 -0.16 1.45 19.62
CA ILE A 168 1.10 1.03 19.04
C ILE A 168 1.72 2.18 18.22
N LEU A 169 0.93 2.84 17.41
CA LEU A 169 1.33 3.97 16.55
C LEU A 169 1.02 5.32 17.22
N ASP A 170 1.36 5.45 18.50
CA ASP A 170 1.00 6.61 19.34
C ASP A 170 1.62 7.94 18.89
N SER A 171 2.74 7.88 18.17
CA SER A 171 3.38 9.05 17.51
C SER A 171 2.66 9.51 16.24
N HIS A 172 1.67 8.75 15.76
CA HIS A 172 0.95 9.01 14.52
C HIS A 172 -0.54 9.29 14.77
N VAL A 173 -1.18 9.84 13.75
CA VAL A 173 -2.63 10.02 13.67
C VAL A 173 -3.15 9.30 12.44
N CYS A 174 -4.18 8.50 12.61
CA CYS A 174 -4.90 7.90 11.48
C CYS A 174 -5.84 8.94 10.86
N ILE A 175 -5.66 9.23 9.58
CA ILE A 175 -6.49 10.18 8.83
C ILE A 175 -7.53 9.48 7.94
N CYS A 176 -7.37 8.17 7.65
CA CYS A 176 -8.34 7.38 6.91
C CYS A 176 -9.05 6.40 7.86
N ASN A 177 -10.32 6.69 8.17
CA ASN A 177 -11.17 5.90 9.08
C ASN A 177 -12.57 5.64 8.50
N ILE A 178 -12.68 5.64 7.19
CA ILE A 178 -13.91 5.33 6.44
C ILE A 178 -13.76 4.01 5.69
N PRO A 179 -14.86 3.35 5.26
CA PRO A 179 -14.77 2.07 4.56
C PRO A 179 -13.91 2.13 3.31
N THR A 180 -13.01 1.15 3.17
CA THR A 180 -12.04 1.04 2.08
C THR A 180 -12.14 -0.27 1.31
N LYS A 181 -12.88 -1.24 1.84
CA LYS A 181 -13.06 -2.57 1.24
C LYS A 181 -14.52 -3.01 1.27
N GLU A 182 -14.96 -3.68 0.21
CA GLU A 182 -16.23 -4.38 0.13
C GLU A 182 -16.04 -5.89 0.27
N ILE A 183 -16.93 -6.52 1.03
CA ILE A 183 -16.95 -7.97 1.22
C ILE A 183 -18.27 -8.51 0.68
N TYR A 184 -18.18 -9.41 -0.29
CA TYR A 184 -19.30 -10.02 -0.96
C TYR A 184 -19.47 -11.49 -0.56
N SER A 185 -20.71 -11.98 -0.63
CA SER A 185 -21.01 -13.42 -0.55
C SER A 185 -20.54 -14.12 -1.84
N SER A 186 -20.50 -15.45 -1.81
CA SER A 186 -20.26 -16.26 -3.01
C SER A 186 -21.31 -16.06 -4.12
N SER A 187 -22.49 -15.54 -3.77
CA SER A 187 -23.56 -15.18 -4.71
C SER A 187 -23.47 -13.73 -5.22
N GLY A 188 -22.42 -12.98 -4.86
CA GLY A 188 -22.22 -11.59 -5.29
C GLY A 188 -23.02 -10.55 -4.52
N VAL A 189 -23.64 -10.91 -3.39
CA VAL A 189 -24.37 -9.96 -2.54
C VAL A 189 -23.37 -9.26 -1.62
N LEU A 190 -23.40 -7.92 -1.56
CA LEU A 190 -22.59 -7.14 -0.62
C LEU A 190 -23.01 -7.48 0.82
N LEU A 191 -22.07 -8.03 1.58
CA LEU A 191 -22.29 -8.41 2.98
C LEU A 191 -21.97 -7.28 3.95
N ARG A 192 -20.82 -6.63 3.75
CA ARG A 192 -20.34 -5.52 4.58
C ARG A 192 -19.28 -4.70 3.88
N LYS A 193 -19.03 -3.50 4.40
CA LYS A 193 -17.86 -2.68 4.09
C LYS A 193 -16.93 -2.69 5.30
N SER A 194 -15.62 -2.75 5.07
CA SER A 194 -14.57 -2.74 6.09
C SER A 194 -13.65 -1.55 5.90
N CYS A 195 -13.16 -0.99 7.01
CA CYS A 195 -12.11 0.01 7.02
C CYS A 195 -10.81 -0.69 7.45
N ILE A 196 -10.03 -1.17 6.48
CA ILE A 196 -8.79 -1.93 6.73
C ILE A 196 -7.58 -1.35 6.02
N ASP A 197 -7.77 -0.43 5.08
CA ASP A 197 -6.69 0.35 4.51
C ASP A 197 -6.60 1.66 5.28
N HIS A 198 -5.44 1.93 5.88
CA HIS A 198 -5.26 3.08 6.74
C HIS A 198 -4.11 3.96 6.29
N ILE A 199 -4.16 5.23 6.70
CA ILE A 199 -3.10 6.21 6.54
C ILE A 199 -2.78 6.77 7.93
N TYR A 200 -1.58 6.48 8.41
CA TYR A 200 -1.04 7.01 9.66
C TYR A 200 0.05 8.03 9.34
N ILE A 201 -0.10 9.24 9.86
CA ILE A 201 0.83 10.36 9.65
C ILE A 201 1.37 10.80 11.00
N LYS A 202 2.67 11.07 11.11
CA LYS A 202 3.27 11.66 12.32
C LYS A 202 2.52 12.91 12.73
N ARG A 203 2.28 13.08 14.04
CA ARG A 203 1.46 14.17 14.61
C ARG A 203 1.91 15.55 14.15
N ASN A 204 3.20 15.78 14.02
CA ASN A 204 3.77 17.07 13.57
C ASN A 204 3.63 17.33 12.05
N MET A 205 3.05 16.39 11.31
CA MET A 205 2.84 16.51 9.86
C MET A 205 1.36 16.46 9.46
N VAL A 206 0.45 16.24 10.41
CA VAL A 206 -1.00 16.11 10.11
C VAL A 206 -1.55 17.35 9.43
N ASP A 207 -1.16 18.54 9.87
CA ASP A 207 -1.62 19.81 9.31
C ASP A 207 -1.12 20.07 7.88
N LYS A 208 -0.16 19.26 7.41
CA LYS A 208 0.35 19.29 6.04
C LYS A 208 -0.38 18.33 5.12
N CYS A 209 -1.28 17.52 5.66
CA CYS A 209 -2.03 16.52 4.90
C CYS A 209 -3.42 17.04 4.57
N GLU A 210 -3.77 17.00 3.29
CA GLU A 210 -5.02 17.54 2.76
C GLU A 210 -5.66 16.59 1.75
N ASN A 211 -6.92 16.83 1.44
CA ASN A 211 -7.64 16.22 0.32
C ASN A 211 -7.64 14.68 0.35
N MET A 212 -7.80 14.07 1.54
CA MET A 212 -7.96 12.62 1.64
C MET A 212 -9.30 12.19 1.05
N ILE A 213 -9.24 11.33 0.03
CA ILE A 213 -10.40 10.80 -0.70
C ILE A 213 -10.29 9.28 -0.78
N VAL A 214 -11.33 8.57 -0.39
CA VAL A 214 -11.54 7.16 -0.73
C VAL A 214 -12.48 7.10 -1.93
N ASN A 215 -11.99 6.58 -3.07
CA ASN A 215 -12.75 6.56 -4.31
C ASN A 215 -13.56 5.25 -4.44
N ASP A 216 -14.72 5.22 -3.81
CA ASP A 216 -15.64 4.07 -3.81
C ASP A 216 -16.37 3.83 -5.14
N LYS A 217 -16.16 4.70 -6.15
CA LYS A 217 -16.68 4.51 -7.50
C LYS A 217 -15.79 3.62 -8.36
N VAL A 218 -14.53 3.43 -7.97
CA VAL A 218 -13.58 2.53 -8.65
C VAL A 218 -13.78 1.12 -8.13
N LYS A 219 -14.26 0.22 -9.00
CA LYS A 219 -14.66 -1.17 -8.67
C LYS A 219 -13.80 -2.19 -9.42
N PHE A 220 -12.49 -1.91 -9.55
CA PHE A 220 -11.56 -2.81 -10.24
C PHE A 220 -10.84 -3.76 -9.27
N SER A 221 -10.95 -3.50 -7.98
CA SER A 221 -10.53 -4.32 -6.85
C SER A 221 -11.67 -4.34 -5.82
N ASP A 222 -11.66 -5.26 -4.89
CA ASP A 222 -12.52 -5.25 -3.71
C ASP A 222 -12.10 -4.18 -2.68
N HIS A 223 -10.91 -3.58 -2.85
CA HIS A 223 -10.45 -2.39 -2.15
C HIS A 223 -10.62 -1.14 -3.00
N TYR A 224 -10.87 -0.02 -2.35
CA TYR A 224 -10.95 1.30 -3.00
C TYR A 224 -9.60 2.00 -3.00
N PRO A 225 -9.22 2.68 -4.09
CA PRO A 225 -8.05 3.54 -4.07
C PRO A 225 -8.25 4.72 -3.11
N ILE A 226 -7.23 5.03 -2.34
CA ILE A 226 -7.20 6.16 -1.41
C ILE A 226 -6.16 7.14 -1.90
N THR A 227 -6.51 8.41 -1.99
CA THR A 227 -5.59 9.49 -2.36
C THR A 227 -5.54 10.56 -1.29
N PHE A 228 -4.40 11.21 -1.16
CA PHE A 228 -4.21 12.38 -0.29
C PHE A 228 -3.04 13.22 -0.77
N CYS A 229 -2.98 14.48 -0.33
CA CYS A 229 -1.91 15.41 -0.64
C CYS A 229 -1.08 15.69 0.60
N LEU A 230 0.23 15.88 0.43
CA LEU A 230 1.16 16.28 1.48
C LEU A 230 1.87 17.58 1.06
N ASN A 231 1.67 18.65 1.82
CA ASN A 231 2.24 19.98 1.59
C ASN A 231 3.52 20.19 2.42
N ILE A 232 4.69 19.85 1.85
CA ILE A 232 6.01 20.03 2.46
C ILE A 232 7.04 20.53 1.43
#